data_81bea4a3737bd103e2e0a2288915387c
#
_entry.id   81bea4a3737bd103e2e0a2288915387c
#
_cell.length_a   1.000
_cell.length_b   1.000
_cell.length_c   1.000
_cell.angle_alpha   90.00
_cell.angle_beta   90.00
_cell.angle_gamma   90.00
#
_symmetry.space_group_name_H-M   'P 1'
#
loop_
_entity.id
_entity.type
_entity.pdbx_description
1 polymer ?
#
loop_
_entity_poly.entity_id
_entity_poly.type
_entity_poly.pdbx_seq_one_letter_code
_entity_poly.pdbx_strand_id
1 'polypeptide(L)'
;MEDQICSNPDCQIGENGSCLQGHNPVKSCPNFGKPAVKARPADSTETDEAPISEETKSAKVRLPRGEPFTQEDVNVHLLKRPAQMVAIVGDTSSGKSTLICSIYARFHRGPFADRVFAGSGTLTAFEEVGHYARASSGMDRPDTPRTSLSQGLQFFHLATSPANEPTQTADLFLSDRAGESYREGLDTPAHLYDLQEIRLARTVAVLIDGARLIRPEEQHEVLDTARQLVRAMVDSGTLSTAQHLQVILTKRDDIERAGNVEQTVARVQATVERIAQDFGNRLASVTLFEIAARDPQSQFEQAHGCDVLLQSWLSAKEPDPVRVPPIKAINTRFDLLAENREFGEIS
;
A
#
# COMPACT_ATOMS: atom_id res chain seq x y z
N MET A 1 4.21 -39.91 -10.51
CA MET A 1 3.60 -38.56 -10.67
C MET A 1 4.78 -37.62 -10.81
N GLU A 2 4.98 -37.05 -12.01
CA GLU A 2 6.07 -36.10 -12.24
C GLU A 2 5.77 -34.84 -11.39
N ASP A 3 6.71 -34.51 -10.53
CA ASP A 3 6.62 -33.30 -9.71
C ASP A 3 6.48 -32.09 -10.65
N GLN A 4 5.34 -31.44 -10.61
CA GLN A 4 5.09 -30.25 -11.40
C GLN A 4 5.92 -29.10 -10.79
N ILE A 5 7.04 -28.83 -11.41
CA ILE A 5 8.03 -27.84 -10.93
C ILE A 5 7.73 -26.51 -11.61
N CYS A 6 7.70 -25.44 -10.82
CA CYS A 6 7.61 -24.06 -11.29
C CYS A 6 8.82 -23.26 -10.75
N SER A 7 9.42 -22.44 -11.59
CA SER A 7 10.57 -21.61 -11.16
C SER A 7 10.20 -20.47 -10.21
N ASN A 8 8.91 -20.17 -10.07
CA ASN A 8 8.42 -19.24 -9.06
C ASN A 8 8.26 -19.99 -7.73
N PRO A 9 9.02 -19.63 -6.67
CA PRO A 9 8.99 -20.33 -5.38
C PRO A 9 7.64 -20.24 -4.66
N ASP A 10 6.84 -19.21 -4.95
CA ASP A 10 5.53 -18.98 -4.32
C ASP A 10 4.40 -19.75 -5.04
N CYS A 11 4.71 -20.44 -6.15
CA CYS A 11 3.71 -21.15 -6.93
C CYS A 11 3.49 -22.56 -6.40
N GLN A 12 2.37 -22.79 -5.72
CA GLN A 12 1.98 -24.07 -5.13
C GLN A 12 1.30 -25.01 -6.16
N ILE A 13 1.75 -24.98 -7.41
CA ILE A 13 1.14 -25.79 -8.47
C ILE A 13 1.24 -27.28 -8.21
N GLY A 14 2.28 -27.73 -7.49
CA GLY A 14 2.45 -29.11 -7.07
C GLY A 14 1.41 -29.57 -6.03
N GLU A 15 0.83 -28.64 -5.27
CA GLU A 15 -0.11 -28.94 -4.19
C GLU A 15 -1.58 -28.79 -4.63
N ASN A 16 -1.90 -27.69 -5.34
CA ASN A 16 -3.29 -27.36 -5.69
C ASN A 16 -3.60 -27.42 -7.19
N GLY A 17 -2.62 -27.72 -8.04
CA GLY A 17 -2.79 -27.91 -9.48
C GLY A 17 -3.11 -26.63 -10.27
N SER A 18 -3.15 -25.46 -9.62
CA SER A 18 -3.47 -24.17 -10.25
C SER A 18 -2.25 -23.26 -10.30
N CYS A 19 -2.12 -22.51 -11.40
CA CYS A 19 -1.03 -21.53 -11.56
C CYS A 19 -1.34 -20.26 -10.75
N LEU A 20 -0.41 -19.81 -9.93
CA LEU A 20 -0.51 -18.55 -9.17
C LEU A 20 -0.77 -17.33 -10.07
N GLN A 21 -0.23 -17.35 -11.30
CA GLN A 21 -0.38 -16.30 -12.29
C GLN A 21 -1.60 -16.47 -13.20
N GLY A 22 -2.47 -17.45 -12.93
CA GLY A 22 -3.74 -17.64 -13.64
C GLY A 22 -3.64 -18.28 -15.02
N HIS A 23 -2.49 -18.85 -15.43
CA HIS A 23 -2.35 -19.52 -16.72
C HIS A 23 -3.18 -20.81 -16.77
N ASN A 24 -4.08 -20.90 -17.78
CA ASN A 24 -4.85 -22.10 -18.08
C ASN A 24 -4.87 -22.34 -19.61
N PRO A 25 -4.27 -23.43 -20.14
CA PRO A 25 -3.66 -24.51 -19.37
C PRO A 25 -2.34 -24.11 -18.71
N VAL A 26 -2.03 -24.70 -17.56
CA VAL A 26 -0.84 -24.41 -16.75
C VAL A 26 0.47 -24.49 -17.54
N LYS A 27 0.51 -25.35 -18.56
CA LYS A 27 1.67 -25.51 -19.46
C LYS A 27 2.00 -24.27 -20.30
N SER A 28 1.08 -23.29 -20.38
CA SER A 28 1.34 -22.03 -21.07
C SER A 28 2.13 -21.02 -20.23
N CYS A 29 2.33 -21.29 -18.94
CA CYS A 29 3.11 -20.45 -18.06
C CYS A 29 4.61 -20.51 -18.41
N PRO A 30 5.29 -19.37 -18.64
CA PRO A 30 6.72 -19.34 -19.00
C PRO A 30 7.65 -19.89 -17.91
N ASN A 31 7.16 -19.99 -16.68
CA ASN A 31 7.89 -20.49 -15.51
C ASN A 31 7.60 -21.99 -15.22
N PHE A 32 6.64 -22.59 -15.90
CA PHE A 32 6.28 -23.99 -15.70
C PHE A 32 7.34 -24.92 -16.28
N GLY A 33 7.70 -25.96 -15.55
CA GLY A 33 8.71 -26.95 -15.97
C GLY A 33 10.16 -26.46 -15.82
N LYS A 34 10.40 -25.29 -15.23
CA LYS A 34 11.74 -24.81 -14.94
C LYS A 34 12.07 -24.97 -13.47
N PRO A 35 13.30 -25.38 -13.10
CA PRO A 35 13.70 -25.52 -11.70
C PRO A 35 13.69 -24.16 -11.00
N ALA A 36 13.31 -24.13 -9.73
CA ALA A 36 13.33 -22.93 -8.90
C ALA A 36 14.76 -22.35 -8.84
N VAL A 37 14.90 -21.08 -9.17
CA VAL A 37 16.19 -20.37 -9.07
C VAL A 37 16.45 -20.11 -7.58
N LYS A 38 17.34 -20.89 -6.96
CA LYS A 38 17.82 -20.59 -5.60
C LYS A 38 18.55 -19.26 -5.61
N ALA A 39 18.13 -18.33 -4.77
CA ALA A 39 18.86 -17.09 -4.53
C ALA A 39 20.32 -17.42 -4.12
N ARG A 40 21.27 -16.89 -4.86
CA ARG A 40 22.70 -17.01 -4.53
C ARG A 40 22.98 -16.16 -3.28
N PRO A 41 23.70 -16.71 -2.29
CA PRO A 41 24.26 -15.87 -1.21
C PRO A 41 25.32 -14.94 -1.82
N ALA A 42 25.36 -13.70 -1.36
CA ALA A 42 26.39 -12.73 -1.72
C ALA A 42 27.75 -13.24 -1.24
N ASP A 43 28.63 -13.54 -2.18
CA ASP A 43 30.01 -13.95 -1.90
C ASP A 43 30.89 -12.70 -1.83
N SER A 44 31.52 -12.52 -0.68
CA SER A 44 32.51 -11.50 -0.41
C SER A 44 33.87 -11.95 -0.97
N THR A 45 34.34 -11.29 -2.02
CA THR A 45 35.72 -11.40 -2.47
C THR A 45 36.45 -10.09 -2.23
N GLU A 46 37.37 -10.13 -1.27
CA GLU A 46 38.47 -9.18 -1.11
C GLU A 46 39.38 -9.26 -2.34
N THR A 47 39.75 -8.15 -2.89
CA THR A 47 40.84 -8.03 -3.84
C THR A 47 41.64 -6.75 -3.61
N ASP A 48 42.93 -6.96 -3.54
CA ASP A 48 44.06 -6.09 -3.28
C ASP A 48 44.01 -4.69 -3.94
N GLU A 49 44.44 -3.69 -3.16
CA GLU A 49 44.58 -2.30 -3.56
C GLU A 49 45.89 -2.09 -4.36
N ALA A 50 45.74 -1.42 -5.51
CA ALA A 50 46.80 -0.67 -6.17
C ALA A 50 46.42 0.83 -6.18
N PRO A 51 47.36 1.77 -6.00
CA PRO A 51 47.03 3.19 -5.77
C PRO A 51 46.56 3.85 -7.07
N ILE A 52 45.33 4.40 -7.03
CA ILE A 52 44.73 5.10 -8.14
C ILE A 52 44.78 6.61 -7.87
N SER A 53 45.31 7.33 -8.88
CA SER A 53 45.35 8.78 -9.02
C SER A 53 44.00 9.45 -8.66
N GLU A 54 44.06 10.62 -8.02
CA GLU A 54 42.91 11.51 -7.71
C GLU A 54 42.23 12.00 -8.99
N GLU A 55 41.36 11.19 -9.56
CA GLU A 55 40.33 11.68 -10.47
C GLU A 55 39.13 12.17 -9.64
N THR A 56 38.72 13.40 -9.88
CA THR A 56 37.49 14.02 -9.37
C THR A 56 36.33 13.03 -9.51
N LYS A 57 35.96 12.36 -8.44
CA LYS A 57 34.81 11.45 -8.39
C LYS A 57 33.55 12.26 -8.68
N SER A 58 33.10 12.27 -9.92
CA SER A 58 31.73 12.69 -10.22
C SER A 58 30.80 11.87 -9.33
N ALA A 59 30.05 12.53 -8.45
CA ALA A 59 29.12 11.88 -7.55
C ALA A 59 28.13 11.07 -8.42
N LYS A 60 28.29 9.76 -8.46
CA LYS A 60 27.33 8.88 -9.14
C LYS A 60 25.99 8.98 -8.40
N VAL A 61 25.02 9.62 -9.02
CA VAL A 61 23.66 9.65 -8.52
C VAL A 61 23.09 8.24 -8.71
N ARG A 62 22.77 7.58 -7.60
CA ARG A 62 22.10 6.27 -7.64
C ARG A 62 20.66 6.49 -8.08
N LEU A 63 20.30 6.00 -9.25
CA LEU A 63 18.92 6.02 -9.72
C LEU A 63 18.08 5.04 -8.90
N PRO A 64 16.82 5.37 -8.60
CA PRO A 64 15.87 4.44 -7.99
C PRO A 64 15.75 3.18 -8.85
N ARG A 65 15.69 2.01 -8.23
CA ARG A 65 15.51 0.73 -8.95
C ARG A 65 14.12 0.59 -9.56
N GLY A 66 13.16 1.38 -9.05
CA GLY A 66 11.76 1.33 -9.48
C GLY A 66 10.95 0.22 -8.80
N GLU A 67 11.58 -0.61 -7.96
CA GLU A 67 10.96 -1.64 -7.14
C GLU A 67 10.12 -1.02 -6.02
N PRO A 68 9.17 -1.78 -5.40
CA PRO A 68 8.45 -1.30 -4.23
C PRO A 68 9.43 -0.90 -3.12
N PHE A 69 9.12 0.17 -2.39
CA PHE A 69 9.95 0.59 -1.28
C PHE A 69 9.72 -0.30 -0.06
N THR A 70 10.81 -0.58 0.64
CA THR A 70 10.80 -1.11 2.00
C THR A 70 10.52 0.00 3.00
N GLN A 71 10.30 -0.35 4.27
CA GLN A 71 10.18 0.62 5.36
C GLN A 71 11.44 1.50 5.49
N GLU A 72 12.62 0.94 5.24
CA GLU A 72 13.89 1.68 5.29
C GLU A 72 13.97 2.71 4.16
N ASP A 73 13.55 2.34 2.95
CA ASP A 73 13.53 3.27 1.82
C ASP A 73 12.58 4.44 2.07
N VAL A 74 11.41 4.17 2.66
CA VAL A 74 10.45 5.21 3.08
C VAL A 74 11.08 6.13 4.12
N ASN A 75 11.73 5.59 5.15
CA ASN A 75 12.39 6.40 6.17
C ASN A 75 13.47 7.31 5.57
N VAL A 76 14.30 6.77 4.66
CA VAL A 76 15.32 7.57 3.95
C VAL A 76 14.69 8.67 3.10
N HIS A 77 13.55 8.42 2.48
CA HIS A 77 12.82 9.42 1.71
C HIS A 77 12.28 10.54 2.61
N LEU A 78 11.64 10.16 3.73
CA LEU A 78 11.05 11.10 4.69
C LEU A 78 12.08 12.04 5.35
N LEU A 79 13.33 11.60 5.47
CA LEU A 79 14.44 12.49 5.92
C LEU A 79 14.75 13.60 4.92
N LYS A 80 14.40 13.44 3.65
CA LYS A 80 14.71 14.39 2.57
C LYS A 80 13.51 15.25 2.20
N ARG A 81 12.32 14.68 2.23
CA ARG A 81 11.07 15.30 1.77
C ARG A 81 9.89 14.82 2.59
N PRO A 82 8.99 15.72 3.01
CA PRO A 82 7.75 15.32 3.65
C PRO A 82 6.89 14.52 2.66
N ALA A 83 6.19 13.51 3.15
CA ALA A 83 5.24 12.74 2.35
C ALA A 83 4.03 12.34 3.19
N GLN A 84 2.88 12.20 2.54
CA GLN A 84 1.70 11.61 3.15
C GLN A 84 1.80 10.08 3.06
N MET A 85 1.36 9.40 4.11
CA MET A 85 1.29 7.94 4.12
C MET A 85 -0.14 7.47 4.31
N VAL A 86 -0.58 6.54 3.45
CA VAL A 86 -1.89 5.89 3.52
C VAL A 86 -1.67 4.40 3.71
N ALA A 87 -2.19 3.86 4.80
CA ALA A 87 -2.25 2.42 5.02
C ALA A 87 -3.50 1.85 4.34
N ILE A 88 -3.31 1.00 3.34
CA ILE A 88 -4.41 0.34 2.63
C ILE A 88 -4.60 -1.05 3.23
N VAL A 89 -5.69 -1.21 3.95
CA VAL A 89 -6.01 -2.37 4.78
C VAL A 89 -7.24 -3.09 4.22
N GLY A 90 -7.25 -4.39 4.26
CA GLY A 90 -8.41 -5.16 3.83
C GLY A 90 -8.09 -6.62 3.60
N ASP A 91 -9.13 -7.42 3.51
CA ASP A 91 -9.03 -8.86 3.29
C ASP A 91 -8.42 -9.20 1.92
N THR A 92 -8.13 -10.45 1.72
CA THR A 92 -7.71 -11.00 0.43
C THR A 92 -8.70 -10.62 -0.67
N SER A 93 -8.18 -10.25 -1.84
CA SER A 93 -8.97 -9.88 -3.02
C SER A 93 -9.90 -8.66 -2.85
N SER A 94 -9.78 -7.89 -1.77
CA SER A 94 -10.56 -6.66 -1.56
C SER A 94 -10.22 -5.52 -2.53
N GLY A 95 -9.17 -5.65 -3.35
CA GLY A 95 -8.80 -4.69 -4.39
C GLY A 95 -7.69 -3.70 -4.01
N LYS A 96 -6.88 -3.99 -2.97
CA LYS A 96 -5.77 -3.12 -2.51
C LYS A 96 -4.81 -2.75 -3.63
N SER A 97 -4.11 -3.74 -4.18
CA SER A 97 -3.13 -3.53 -5.26
C SER A 97 -3.79 -2.99 -6.54
N THR A 98 -5.05 -3.38 -6.81
CA THR A 98 -5.84 -2.84 -7.92
C THR A 98 -6.09 -1.34 -7.76
N LEU A 99 -6.49 -0.88 -6.57
CA LEU A 99 -6.69 0.53 -6.26
C LEU A 99 -5.40 1.34 -6.49
N ILE A 100 -4.29 0.87 -5.94
CA ILE A 100 -2.97 1.50 -6.07
C ILE A 100 -2.58 1.67 -7.54
N CYS A 101 -2.64 0.59 -8.31
CA CYS A 101 -2.23 0.60 -9.72
C CYS A 101 -3.22 1.36 -10.61
N SER A 102 -4.52 1.38 -10.28
CA SER A 102 -5.52 2.11 -11.06
C SER A 102 -5.38 3.63 -10.94
N ILE A 103 -5.04 4.14 -9.76
CA ILE A 103 -4.73 5.57 -9.57
C ILE A 103 -3.53 5.96 -10.45
N TYR A 104 -2.44 5.19 -10.38
CA TYR A 104 -1.27 5.42 -11.22
C TYR A 104 -1.62 5.36 -12.72
N ALA A 105 -2.30 4.31 -13.16
CA ALA A 105 -2.68 4.11 -14.56
C ALA A 105 -3.59 5.23 -15.08
N ARG A 106 -4.40 5.86 -14.22
CA ARG A 106 -5.27 6.97 -14.61
C ARG A 106 -4.49 8.21 -15.00
N PHE A 107 -3.33 8.47 -14.38
CA PHE A 107 -2.45 9.58 -14.74
C PHE A 107 -1.85 9.48 -16.16
N HIS A 108 -1.77 8.28 -16.75
CA HIS A 108 -1.35 8.11 -18.14
C HIS A 108 -2.34 8.71 -19.14
N ARG A 109 -3.57 9.00 -18.73
CA ARG A 109 -4.61 9.62 -19.58
C ARG A 109 -4.69 11.15 -19.43
N GLY A 110 -3.82 11.73 -18.63
CA GLY A 110 -3.77 13.17 -18.35
C GLY A 110 -4.05 13.50 -16.89
N PRO A 111 -4.33 14.77 -16.57
CA PRO A 111 -4.60 15.22 -15.21
C PRO A 111 -5.70 14.41 -14.54
N PHE A 112 -5.53 14.17 -13.24
CA PHE A 112 -6.48 13.41 -12.42
C PHE A 112 -6.56 14.02 -11.02
N ALA A 113 -7.77 14.19 -10.48
CA ALA A 113 -7.99 14.83 -9.18
C ALA A 113 -7.35 16.23 -9.07
N ASP A 114 -7.44 17.03 -10.16
CA ASP A 114 -6.80 18.34 -10.31
C ASP A 114 -5.28 18.34 -10.20
N ARG A 115 -4.66 17.19 -10.43
CA ARG A 115 -3.22 17.00 -10.30
C ARG A 115 -2.64 16.35 -11.56
N VAL A 116 -1.34 16.52 -11.72
CA VAL A 116 -0.52 15.85 -12.74
C VAL A 116 0.48 14.92 -12.07
N PHE A 117 0.86 13.86 -12.75
CA PHE A 117 1.93 12.97 -12.31
C PHE A 117 3.27 13.72 -12.32
N ALA A 118 3.96 13.75 -11.19
CA ALA A 118 5.26 14.42 -11.03
C ALA A 118 6.43 13.43 -10.93
N GLY A 119 6.15 12.14 -10.69
CA GLY A 119 7.17 11.10 -10.63
C GLY A 119 6.83 9.96 -9.67
N SER A 120 7.69 8.96 -9.66
CA SER A 120 7.61 7.83 -8.73
C SER A 120 9.00 7.20 -8.56
N GLY A 121 9.35 6.85 -7.33
CA GLY A 121 10.52 6.03 -7.03
C GLY A 121 10.26 4.53 -7.24
N THR A 122 9.00 4.12 -7.44
CA THR A 122 8.56 2.71 -7.58
C THR A 122 7.89 2.46 -8.93
N LEU A 123 8.37 3.11 -9.98
CA LEU A 123 7.73 3.10 -11.29
C LEU A 123 7.64 1.69 -11.90
N THR A 124 8.72 0.92 -11.79
CA THR A 124 8.77 -0.46 -12.29
C THR A 124 7.72 -1.33 -11.59
N ALA A 125 7.58 -1.18 -10.28
CA ALA A 125 6.58 -1.92 -9.52
C ALA A 125 5.14 -1.62 -9.98
N PHE A 126 4.81 -0.34 -10.24
CA PHE A 126 3.50 0.02 -10.79
C PHE A 126 3.27 -0.63 -12.16
N GLU A 127 4.29 -0.64 -13.02
CA GLU A 127 4.17 -1.23 -14.35
C GLU A 127 4.07 -2.76 -14.28
N GLU A 128 4.82 -3.43 -13.42
CA GLU A 128 4.76 -4.88 -13.23
C GLU A 128 3.39 -5.32 -12.73
N VAL A 129 2.90 -4.73 -11.63
CA VAL A 129 1.59 -5.08 -11.07
C VAL A 129 0.46 -4.68 -12.03
N GLY A 130 0.56 -3.50 -12.67
CA GLY A 130 -0.42 -2.98 -13.60
C GLY A 130 -0.46 -3.75 -14.92
N HIS A 131 0.64 -4.38 -15.35
CA HIS A 131 0.72 -5.12 -16.61
C HIS A 131 -0.31 -6.26 -16.67
N TYR A 132 -0.41 -7.05 -15.62
CA TYR A 132 -1.32 -8.20 -15.55
C TYR A 132 -2.80 -7.79 -15.58
N ALA A 133 -3.11 -6.58 -15.16
CA ALA A 133 -4.47 -6.04 -15.21
C ALA A 133 -4.88 -5.52 -16.59
N ARG A 134 -3.93 -5.40 -17.54
CA ARG A 134 -4.17 -4.89 -18.89
C ARG A 134 -4.52 -6.03 -19.86
N ALA A 135 -5.31 -5.70 -20.88
CA ALA A 135 -5.61 -6.63 -21.98
C ALA A 135 -4.34 -7.10 -22.72
N SER A 136 -3.30 -6.25 -22.75
CA SER A 136 -2.00 -6.55 -23.36
C SER A 136 -1.20 -7.65 -22.63
N SER A 137 -1.63 -8.06 -21.42
CA SER A 137 -1.01 -9.17 -20.70
C SER A 137 -1.18 -10.53 -21.39
N GLY A 138 -2.16 -10.63 -22.31
CA GLY A 138 -2.49 -11.89 -22.99
C GLY A 138 -3.17 -12.93 -22.10
N MET A 139 -3.60 -12.54 -20.90
CA MET A 139 -4.35 -13.43 -19.99
C MET A 139 -5.80 -13.53 -20.40
N ASP A 140 -6.43 -14.71 -20.24
CA ASP A 140 -7.85 -14.92 -20.51
C ASP A 140 -8.76 -14.01 -19.67
N ARG A 141 -8.34 -13.73 -18.45
CA ARG A 141 -8.97 -12.77 -17.53
C ARG A 141 -7.88 -11.89 -16.92
N PRO A 142 -7.57 -10.75 -17.57
CA PRO A 142 -6.60 -9.82 -17.00
C PRO A 142 -7.04 -9.41 -15.60
N ASP A 143 -6.16 -9.56 -14.60
CA ASP A 143 -6.42 -9.15 -13.22
C ASP A 143 -5.11 -8.77 -12.55
N THR A 144 -5.22 -7.98 -11.47
CA THR A 144 -4.07 -7.63 -10.65
C THR A 144 -3.58 -8.88 -9.90
N PRO A 145 -2.27 -9.22 -9.95
CA PRO A 145 -1.76 -10.38 -9.22
C PRO A 145 -1.97 -10.20 -7.72
N ARG A 146 -2.19 -11.32 -7.04
CA ARG A 146 -2.34 -11.33 -5.59
C ARG A 146 -1.01 -11.02 -4.92
N THR A 147 -1.02 -10.12 -3.94
CA THR A 147 0.13 -9.85 -3.08
C THR A 147 0.36 -11.07 -2.18
N SER A 148 1.57 -11.62 -2.21
CA SER A 148 1.92 -12.82 -1.44
C SER A 148 2.40 -12.45 -0.04
N LEU A 149 2.21 -13.35 0.94
CA LEU A 149 2.73 -13.18 2.31
C LEU A 149 4.26 -13.04 2.33
N SER A 150 4.96 -13.71 1.41
CA SER A 150 6.43 -13.67 1.33
C SER A 150 6.97 -12.31 0.89
N GLN A 151 6.16 -11.49 0.20
CA GLN A 151 6.54 -10.14 -0.18
C GLN A 151 6.57 -9.16 0.99
N GLY A 152 5.87 -9.50 2.09
CA GLY A 152 5.81 -8.64 3.27
C GLY A 152 5.13 -7.30 3.02
N LEU A 153 5.54 -6.29 3.77
CA LEU A 153 5.07 -4.91 3.60
C LEU A 153 5.85 -4.23 2.48
N GLN A 154 5.11 -3.67 1.53
CA GLN A 154 5.64 -2.89 0.42
C GLN A 154 4.99 -1.51 0.38
N PHE A 155 5.71 -0.53 -0.16
CA PHE A 155 5.17 0.81 -0.37
C PHE A 155 5.34 1.23 -1.82
N PHE A 156 4.25 1.74 -2.39
CA PHE A 156 4.23 2.38 -3.68
C PHE A 156 4.33 3.90 -3.50
N HIS A 157 5.27 4.52 -4.19
CA HIS A 157 5.50 5.94 -4.13
C HIS A 157 4.87 6.66 -5.32
N LEU A 158 4.05 7.66 -5.04
CA LEU A 158 3.41 8.50 -6.05
C LEU A 158 3.68 9.98 -5.73
N ALA A 159 4.38 10.67 -6.60
CA ALA A 159 4.55 12.12 -6.53
C ALA A 159 3.59 12.78 -7.53
N THR A 160 2.85 13.80 -7.05
CA THR A 160 1.89 14.57 -7.86
C THR A 160 2.07 16.05 -7.62
N SER A 161 1.70 16.87 -8.61
CA SER A 161 1.65 18.32 -8.49
C SER A 161 0.29 18.85 -8.88
N PRO A 162 -0.19 19.98 -8.32
CA PRO A 162 -1.39 20.65 -8.82
C PRO A 162 -1.24 20.94 -10.32
N ALA A 163 -2.31 20.74 -11.09
CA ALA A 163 -2.25 20.96 -12.54
C ALA A 163 -1.94 22.42 -12.92
N ASN A 164 -2.33 23.37 -12.07
CA ASN A 164 -2.09 24.80 -12.24
C ASN A 164 -0.76 25.27 -11.62
N GLU A 165 -0.10 24.46 -10.80
CA GLU A 165 1.14 24.83 -10.09
C GLU A 165 2.11 23.64 -10.02
N PRO A 166 2.73 23.24 -11.14
CA PRO A 166 3.51 21.99 -11.23
C PRO A 166 4.80 21.99 -10.42
N THR A 167 5.19 23.12 -9.85
CA THR A 167 6.38 23.24 -8.98
C THR A 167 6.16 22.73 -7.56
N GLN A 168 4.92 22.67 -7.09
CA GLN A 168 4.56 22.16 -5.76
C GLN A 168 4.29 20.65 -5.82
N THR A 169 5.29 19.85 -5.55
CA THR A 169 5.17 18.40 -5.52
C THR A 169 4.73 17.92 -4.13
N ALA A 170 3.73 17.02 -4.12
CA ALA A 170 3.32 16.27 -2.95
C ALA A 170 3.64 14.79 -3.16
N ASP A 171 4.37 14.20 -2.21
CA ASP A 171 4.72 12.78 -2.22
C ASP A 171 3.71 11.99 -1.38
N LEU A 172 3.30 10.84 -1.90
CA LEU A 172 2.34 9.93 -1.29
C LEU A 172 2.93 8.51 -1.26
N PHE A 173 2.89 7.88 -0.10
CA PHE A 173 3.18 6.46 0.05
C PHE A 173 1.91 5.68 0.29
N LEU A 174 1.67 4.66 -0.54
CA LEU A 174 0.55 3.74 -0.44
C LEU A 174 1.10 2.38 -0.01
N SER A 175 0.66 1.87 1.14
CA SER A 175 1.10 0.56 1.59
C SER A 175 0.36 -0.55 0.85
N ASP A 176 1.07 -1.62 0.50
CA ASP A 176 0.50 -2.87 0.02
C ASP A 176 1.05 -4.04 0.85
N ARG A 177 0.13 -4.85 1.36
CA ARG A 177 0.41 -6.05 2.14
C ARG A 177 -0.64 -7.11 1.84
N ALA A 178 -0.25 -8.37 1.91
CA ALA A 178 -1.18 -9.49 1.77
C ALA A 178 -2.34 -9.40 2.77
N GLY A 179 -3.57 -9.66 2.32
CA GLY A 179 -4.78 -9.54 3.15
C GLY A 179 -4.79 -10.48 4.34
N GLU A 180 -4.12 -11.61 4.22
CA GLU A 180 -3.96 -12.62 5.26
C GLU A 180 -3.29 -12.06 6.51
N SER A 181 -2.31 -11.16 6.37
CA SER A 181 -1.64 -10.53 7.52
C SER A 181 -2.61 -9.74 8.40
N TYR A 182 -3.62 -9.11 7.80
CA TYR A 182 -4.66 -8.41 8.55
C TYR A 182 -5.63 -9.38 9.22
N ARG A 183 -5.92 -10.51 8.58
CA ARG A 183 -6.75 -11.56 9.16
C ARG A 183 -6.06 -12.24 10.34
N GLU A 184 -4.77 -12.54 10.24
CA GLU A 184 -3.96 -13.04 11.37
C GLU A 184 -3.97 -12.07 12.56
N GLY A 185 -4.00 -10.77 12.29
CA GLY A 185 -4.12 -9.74 13.32
C GLY A 185 -5.46 -9.76 14.07
N LEU A 186 -6.53 -10.29 13.49
CA LEU A 186 -7.81 -10.51 14.18
C LEU A 186 -7.72 -11.66 15.18
N ASP A 187 -7.03 -12.75 14.79
CA ASP A 187 -6.86 -13.93 15.62
C ASP A 187 -5.84 -13.70 16.73
N THR A 188 -4.82 -12.89 16.45
CA THR A 188 -3.72 -12.61 17.38
C THR A 188 -3.43 -11.10 17.42
N PRO A 189 -4.05 -10.34 18.34
CA PRO A 189 -3.90 -8.88 18.42
C PRO A 189 -2.46 -8.38 18.55
N ALA A 190 -1.54 -9.20 19.05
CA ALA A 190 -0.12 -8.88 19.09
C ALA A 190 0.48 -8.62 17.69
N HIS A 191 0.00 -9.31 16.65
CA HIS A 191 0.44 -9.11 15.27
C HIS A 191 0.06 -7.73 14.72
N LEU A 192 -1.00 -7.09 15.27
CA LEU A 192 -1.36 -5.73 14.86
C LEU A 192 -0.29 -4.70 15.24
N TYR A 193 0.48 -4.94 16.30
CA TYR A 193 1.59 -4.08 16.67
C TYR A 193 2.71 -4.08 15.62
N ASP A 194 2.86 -5.17 14.88
CA ASP A 194 3.86 -5.33 13.84
C ASP A 194 3.45 -4.67 12.51
N LEU A 195 2.18 -4.24 12.41
CA LEU A 195 1.65 -3.52 11.25
C LEU A 195 2.05 -2.03 11.30
N GLN A 196 3.33 -1.77 11.06
CA GLN A 196 3.92 -0.44 11.18
C GLN A 196 3.27 0.58 10.23
N GLU A 197 2.83 0.15 9.05
CA GLU A 197 2.14 0.98 8.08
C GLU A 197 0.90 1.65 8.67
N ILE A 198 0.14 0.95 9.53
CA ILE A 198 -1.06 1.51 10.17
C ILE A 198 -0.67 2.60 11.16
N ARG A 199 0.36 2.37 11.96
CA ARG A 199 0.82 3.33 12.99
C ARG A 199 1.44 4.59 12.40
N LEU A 200 2.10 4.47 11.24
CA LEU A 200 2.78 5.57 10.56
C LEU A 200 1.87 6.35 9.64
N ALA A 201 0.79 5.72 9.16
CA ALA A 201 -0.13 6.36 8.25
C ALA A 201 -0.94 7.46 8.94
N ARG A 202 -1.14 8.56 8.22
CA ARG A 202 -2.11 9.58 8.60
C ARG A 202 -3.55 9.15 8.29
N THR A 203 -3.71 8.40 7.22
CA THR A 203 -5.00 7.86 6.77
C THR A 203 -4.92 6.35 6.71
N VAL A 204 -5.89 5.70 7.33
CA VAL A 204 -6.06 4.25 7.25
C VAL A 204 -7.31 3.96 6.42
N ALA A 205 -7.11 3.35 5.26
CA ALA A 205 -8.13 3.03 4.28
C ALA A 205 -8.51 1.55 4.41
N VAL A 206 -9.67 1.26 4.99
CA VAL A 206 -10.20 -0.11 5.16
C VAL A 206 -11.11 -0.44 3.99
N LEU A 207 -10.72 -1.43 3.19
CA LEU A 207 -11.44 -1.85 2.00
C LEU A 207 -12.50 -2.91 2.31
N ILE A 208 -13.69 -2.68 1.80
CA ILE A 208 -14.83 -3.61 1.82
C ILE A 208 -15.06 -4.11 0.39
N ASP A 209 -15.01 -5.43 0.21
CA ASP A 209 -15.18 -6.08 -1.10
C ASP A 209 -16.65 -6.07 -1.54
N GLY A 210 -17.00 -5.21 -2.50
CA GLY A 210 -18.35 -5.09 -3.05
C GLY A 210 -18.82 -6.35 -3.77
N ALA A 211 -17.92 -7.10 -4.44
CA ALA A 211 -18.29 -8.35 -5.11
C ALA A 211 -18.66 -9.47 -4.12
N ARG A 212 -18.16 -9.43 -2.90
CA ARG A 212 -18.58 -10.35 -1.82
C ARG A 212 -19.87 -9.90 -1.16
N LEU A 213 -20.10 -8.57 -1.05
CA LEU A 213 -21.31 -8.03 -0.45
C LEU A 213 -22.60 -8.35 -1.21
N ILE A 214 -22.52 -8.54 -2.53
CA ILE A 214 -23.68 -8.91 -3.36
C ILE A 214 -24.07 -10.39 -3.18
N ARG A 215 -23.23 -11.21 -2.53
CA ARG A 215 -23.50 -12.62 -2.24
C ARG A 215 -24.18 -12.74 -0.87
N PRO A 216 -25.40 -13.23 -0.79
CA PRO A 216 -26.15 -13.29 0.49
C PRO A 216 -25.41 -14.03 1.59
N GLU A 217 -24.66 -15.08 1.25
CA GLU A 217 -23.89 -15.89 2.17
C GLU A 217 -22.66 -15.22 2.76
N GLU A 218 -22.05 -14.25 2.04
CA GLU A 218 -20.81 -13.59 2.45
C GLU A 218 -21.02 -12.19 3.03
N GLN A 219 -22.16 -11.56 2.76
CA GLN A 219 -22.40 -10.14 3.06
C GLN A 219 -22.19 -9.78 4.54
N HIS A 220 -22.60 -10.65 5.46
CA HIS A 220 -22.46 -10.42 6.90
C HIS A 220 -21.01 -10.57 7.34
N GLU A 221 -20.32 -11.59 6.86
CA GLU A 221 -18.92 -11.84 7.16
C GLU A 221 -18.02 -10.66 6.74
N VAL A 222 -18.24 -10.13 5.54
CA VAL A 222 -17.44 -9.02 5.00
C VAL A 222 -17.57 -7.77 5.85
N LEU A 223 -18.80 -7.41 6.25
CA LEU A 223 -19.06 -6.23 7.08
C LEU A 223 -18.54 -6.42 8.52
N ASP A 224 -18.75 -7.61 9.08
CA ASP A 224 -18.24 -7.93 10.42
C ASP A 224 -16.71 -7.96 10.45
N THR A 225 -16.06 -8.53 9.45
CA THR A 225 -14.59 -8.53 9.35
C THR A 225 -14.03 -7.11 9.32
N ALA A 226 -14.60 -6.23 8.51
CA ALA A 226 -14.18 -4.83 8.46
C ALA A 226 -14.35 -4.12 9.83
N ARG A 227 -15.48 -4.33 10.50
CA ARG A 227 -15.74 -3.75 11.82
C ARG A 227 -14.81 -4.31 12.89
N GLN A 228 -14.59 -5.63 12.90
CA GLN A 228 -13.68 -6.30 13.85
C GLN A 228 -12.24 -5.83 13.65
N LEU A 229 -11.81 -5.63 12.41
CA LEU A 229 -10.48 -5.14 12.08
C LEU A 229 -10.27 -3.70 12.61
N VAL A 230 -11.25 -2.81 12.39
CA VAL A 230 -11.20 -1.46 12.97
C VAL A 230 -11.14 -1.52 14.49
N ARG A 231 -12.02 -2.33 15.11
CA ARG A 231 -12.02 -2.53 16.57
C ARG A 231 -10.67 -3.01 17.08
N ALA A 232 -10.10 -4.03 16.46
CA ALA A 232 -8.84 -4.60 16.89
C ALA A 232 -7.69 -3.59 16.76
N MET A 233 -7.65 -2.78 15.69
CA MET A 233 -6.67 -1.70 15.50
C MET A 233 -6.81 -0.60 16.55
N VAL A 234 -8.05 -0.25 16.92
CA VAL A 234 -8.32 0.78 17.95
C VAL A 234 -8.00 0.24 19.35
N ASP A 235 -8.38 -0.99 19.66
CA ASP A 235 -8.19 -1.59 21.00
C ASP A 235 -6.72 -1.93 21.26
N SER A 236 -5.95 -2.31 20.21
CA SER A 236 -4.50 -2.49 20.30
C SER A 236 -3.72 -1.17 20.40
N GLY A 237 -4.37 -0.02 20.15
CA GLY A 237 -3.69 1.27 20.07
C GLY A 237 -2.84 1.47 18.80
N THR A 238 -3.00 0.59 17.81
CA THR A 238 -2.34 0.71 16.51
C THR A 238 -2.94 1.86 15.71
N LEU A 239 -4.23 2.11 15.89
CA LEU A 239 -4.95 3.25 15.33
C LEU A 239 -5.19 4.30 16.42
N SER A 240 -4.84 5.56 16.15
CA SER A 240 -4.80 6.66 17.12
C SER A 240 -5.74 7.82 16.77
N THR A 241 -5.95 8.74 17.73
CA THR A 241 -6.84 9.91 17.58
C THR A 241 -6.38 10.92 16.52
N ALA A 242 -5.14 10.84 16.07
CA ALA A 242 -4.60 11.72 15.02
C ALA A 242 -4.89 11.20 13.60
N GLN A 243 -5.43 9.98 13.47
CA GLN A 243 -5.57 9.31 12.18
C GLN A 243 -7.00 9.39 11.65
N HIS A 244 -7.10 9.53 10.33
CA HIS A 244 -8.36 9.47 9.60
C HIS A 244 -8.65 8.03 9.19
N LEU A 245 -9.81 7.52 9.53
CA LEU A 245 -10.32 6.23 9.07
C LEU A 245 -11.19 6.46 7.84
N GLN A 246 -10.86 5.79 6.76
CA GLN A 246 -11.66 5.77 5.54
C GLN A 246 -12.11 4.35 5.26
N VAL A 247 -13.41 4.14 5.20
CA VAL A 247 -13.99 2.89 4.73
C VAL A 247 -14.21 3.03 3.24
N ILE A 248 -13.68 2.11 2.45
CA ILE A 248 -13.74 2.16 0.99
C ILE A 248 -14.51 0.95 0.49
N LEU A 249 -15.70 1.19 -0.05
CA LEU A 249 -16.46 0.19 -0.78
C LEU A 249 -15.88 0.04 -2.17
N THR A 250 -15.23 -1.07 -2.42
CA THR A 250 -14.61 -1.37 -3.72
C THR A 250 -15.57 -2.10 -4.65
N LYS A 251 -15.18 -2.26 -5.92
CA LYS A 251 -15.92 -3.02 -6.94
C LYS A 251 -17.37 -2.54 -7.08
N ARG A 252 -17.56 -1.22 -7.11
CA ARG A 252 -18.87 -0.58 -7.26
C ARG A 252 -19.56 -0.98 -8.57
N ASP A 253 -18.78 -1.33 -9.57
CA ASP A 253 -19.22 -1.89 -10.84
C ASP A 253 -19.92 -3.25 -10.70
N ASP A 254 -19.44 -4.15 -9.83
CA ASP A 254 -20.11 -5.41 -9.54
C ASP A 254 -21.46 -5.19 -8.84
N ILE A 255 -21.53 -4.25 -7.91
CA ILE A 255 -22.75 -3.90 -7.19
C ILE A 255 -23.79 -3.33 -8.18
N GLU A 256 -23.37 -2.46 -9.10
CA GLU A 256 -24.24 -1.88 -10.13
C GLU A 256 -24.83 -2.97 -11.00
N ARG A 257 -24.00 -3.92 -11.47
CA ARG A 257 -24.47 -5.05 -12.27
C ARG A 257 -25.46 -5.97 -11.56
N ALA A 258 -25.31 -6.11 -10.25
CA ALA A 258 -26.23 -6.90 -9.45
C ALA A 258 -27.61 -6.22 -9.23
N GLY A 259 -27.73 -4.92 -9.52
CA GLY A 259 -28.96 -4.17 -9.38
C GLY A 259 -29.41 -3.86 -7.95
N ASN A 260 -28.59 -4.19 -6.95
CA ASN A 260 -28.92 -4.04 -5.52
C ASN A 260 -28.15 -2.87 -4.85
N VAL A 261 -27.92 -1.81 -5.62
CA VAL A 261 -27.07 -0.69 -5.24
C VAL A 261 -27.47 -0.05 -3.94
N GLU A 262 -28.69 0.48 -3.88
CA GLU A 262 -29.20 1.24 -2.71
C GLU A 262 -29.14 0.40 -1.44
N GLN A 263 -29.56 -0.87 -1.51
CA GLN A 263 -29.56 -1.75 -0.35
C GLN A 263 -28.14 -2.09 0.11
N THR A 264 -27.21 -2.33 -0.82
CA THR A 264 -25.81 -2.66 -0.49
C THR A 264 -25.11 -1.44 0.13
N VAL A 265 -25.25 -0.27 -0.48
CA VAL A 265 -24.65 0.98 0.01
C VAL A 265 -25.25 1.33 1.39
N ALA A 266 -26.56 1.21 1.59
CA ALA A 266 -27.18 1.47 2.89
C ALA A 266 -26.64 0.57 4.00
N ARG A 267 -26.35 -0.70 3.72
CA ARG A 267 -25.72 -1.62 4.70
C ARG A 267 -24.30 -1.20 5.06
N VAL A 268 -23.51 -0.82 4.07
CA VAL A 268 -22.17 -0.30 4.31
C VAL A 268 -22.23 0.98 5.11
N GLN A 269 -23.11 1.91 4.75
CA GLN A 269 -23.32 3.16 5.46
C GLN A 269 -23.69 2.92 6.93
N ALA A 270 -24.62 2.00 7.20
CA ALA A 270 -24.99 1.63 8.57
C ALA A 270 -23.80 1.04 9.35
N THR A 271 -22.91 0.30 8.68
CA THR A 271 -21.69 -0.23 9.31
C THR A 271 -20.70 0.90 9.63
N VAL A 272 -20.52 1.86 8.73
CA VAL A 272 -19.67 3.04 8.96
C VAL A 272 -20.20 3.90 10.09
N GLU A 273 -21.52 4.10 10.15
CA GLU A 273 -22.17 4.83 11.26
C GLU A 273 -21.94 4.15 12.61
N ARG A 274 -22.01 2.81 12.67
CA ARG A 274 -21.66 2.05 13.89
C ARG A 274 -20.19 2.21 14.26
N ILE A 275 -19.28 2.14 13.30
CA ILE A 275 -17.85 2.39 13.54
C ILE A 275 -17.64 3.81 14.08
N ALA A 276 -18.32 4.80 13.51
CA ALA A 276 -18.23 6.18 13.97
C ALA A 276 -18.82 6.37 15.37
N GLN A 277 -19.91 5.68 15.71
CA GLN A 277 -20.50 5.69 17.05
C GLN A 277 -19.60 5.02 18.08
N ASP A 278 -19.02 3.85 17.74
CA ASP A 278 -18.19 3.07 18.65
C ASP A 278 -16.80 3.70 18.87
N PHE A 279 -16.21 4.30 17.83
CA PHE A 279 -14.80 4.69 17.83
C PHE A 279 -14.51 6.13 17.37
N GLY A 280 -15.53 6.92 16.96
CA GLY A 280 -15.32 8.26 16.41
C GLY A 280 -14.62 9.24 17.35
N ASN A 281 -14.77 9.06 18.67
CA ASN A 281 -14.04 9.85 19.67
C ASN A 281 -12.56 9.47 19.82
N ARG A 282 -12.15 8.36 19.22
CA ARG A 282 -10.77 7.83 19.21
C ARG A 282 -10.07 8.00 17.85
N LEU A 283 -10.69 8.70 16.91
CA LEU A 283 -10.23 8.91 15.54
C LEU A 283 -10.41 10.37 15.15
N ALA A 284 -9.60 10.88 14.23
CA ALA A 284 -9.75 12.23 13.71
C ALA A 284 -11.02 12.38 12.85
N SER A 285 -11.35 11.36 12.07
CA SER A 285 -12.59 11.26 11.30
C SER A 285 -12.86 9.83 10.87
N VAL A 286 -14.14 9.55 10.53
CA VAL A 286 -14.58 8.32 9.86
C VAL A 286 -15.36 8.73 8.62
N THR A 287 -14.95 8.27 7.44
CA THR A 287 -15.60 8.62 6.15
C THR A 287 -15.79 7.39 5.29
N LEU A 288 -16.81 7.42 4.42
CA LEU A 288 -17.10 6.39 3.44
C LEU A 288 -16.76 6.90 2.03
N PHE A 289 -16.11 6.04 1.24
CA PHE A 289 -15.88 6.24 -0.18
C PHE A 289 -16.37 5.01 -0.96
N GLU A 290 -16.89 5.25 -2.17
CA GLU A 290 -17.31 4.20 -3.09
C GLU A 290 -16.48 4.31 -4.36
N ILE A 291 -15.87 3.19 -4.78
CA ILE A 291 -14.98 3.19 -5.94
C ILE A 291 -15.21 1.98 -6.86
N ALA A 292 -15.03 2.23 -8.16
CA ALA A 292 -14.75 1.21 -9.15
C ALA A 292 -13.35 1.49 -9.72
N ALA A 293 -12.32 1.02 -9.01
CA ALA A 293 -10.92 1.24 -9.39
C ALA A 293 -10.63 0.67 -10.78
N ARG A 294 -11.26 -0.44 -11.11
CA ARG A 294 -11.23 -1.10 -12.40
C ARG A 294 -12.64 -1.58 -12.74
N ASP A 295 -13.07 -1.32 -13.97
CA ASP A 295 -14.33 -1.85 -14.52
C ASP A 295 -14.06 -2.49 -15.89
N PRO A 296 -13.94 -3.83 -15.97
CA PRO A 296 -13.67 -4.53 -17.22
C PRO A 296 -14.78 -4.36 -18.27
N GLN A 297 -15.99 -4.00 -17.86
CA GLN A 297 -17.16 -3.81 -18.74
C GLN A 297 -17.41 -2.35 -19.12
N SER A 298 -16.57 -1.45 -18.61
CA SER A 298 -16.61 -0.01 -18.95
C SER A 298 -17.96 0.68 -18.66
N GLN A 299 -18.64 0.30 -17.60
CA GLN A 299 -19.83 1.02 -17.09
C GLN A 299 -19.43 2.33 -16.42
N PHE A 300 -18.26 2.37 -15.83
CA PHE A 300 -17.66 3.53 -15.19
C PHE A 300 -16.39 3.96 -15.92
N GLU A 301 -16.02 5.22 -15.74
CA GLU A 301 -14.69 5.67 -16.12
C GLU A 301 -13.60 4.94 -15.31
N GLN A 302 -12.42 4.82 -15.89
CA GLN A 302 -11.29 4.22 -15.19
C GLN A 302 -10.98 4.96 -13.90
N ALA A 303 -10.79 4.21 -12.80
CA ALA A 303 -10.56 4.73 -11.46
C ALA A 303 -11.71 5.62 -10.94
N HIS A 304 -12.96 5.24 -11.25
CA HIS A 304 -14.15 5.95 -10.77
C HIS A 304 -14.15 6.06 -9.24
N GLY A 305 -14.41 7.29 -8.73
CA GLY A 305 -14.39 7.60 -7.30
C GLY A 305 -12.98 7.69 -6.68
N CYS A 306 -11.93 7.30 -7.41
CA CYS A 306 -10.56 7.40 -6.91
C CYS A 306 -10.00 8.84 -6.96
N ASP A 307 -10.63 9.73 -7.72
CA ASP A 307 -10.28 11.16 -7.77
C ASP A 307 -10.55 11.84 -6.43
N VAL A 308 -11.77 11.69 -5.90
CA VAL A 308 -12.16 12.24 -4.59
C VAL A 308 -11.33 11.61 -3.48
N LEU A 309 -11.05 10.31 -3.58
CA LEU A 309 -10.22 9.59 -2.64
C LEU A 309 -8.78 10.13 -2.62
N LEU A 310 -8.15 10.30 -3.78
CA LEU A 310 -6.81 10.85 -3.91
C LEU A 310 -6.74 12.30 -3.40
N GLN A 311 -7.74 13.14 -3.72
CA GLN A 311 -7.84 14.50 -3.18
C GLN A 311 -7.89 14.48 -1.65
N SER A 312 -8.66 13.57 -1.05
CA SER A 312 -8.75 13.46 0.41
C SER A 312 -7.41 13.09 1.05
N TRP A 313 -6.63 12.21 0.42
CA TRP A 313 -5.31 11.81 0.91
C TRP A 313 -4.30 12.96 0.86
N LEU A 314 -4.34 13.76 -0.20
CA LEU A 314 -3.42 14.88 -0.42
C LEU A 314 -3.81 16.13 0.37
N SER A 315 -5.10 16.26 0.75
CA SER A 315 -5.64 17.41 1.51
C SER A 315 -5.58 17.20 3.03
N ALA A 316 -5.20 16.01 3.49
CA ALA A 316 -5.11 15.72 4.92
C ALA A 316 -4.11 16.71 5.57
N LYS A 317 -4.62 17.62 6.41
CA LYS A 317 -3.80 18.64 7.10
C LYS A 317 -2.70 17.94 7.89
N GLU A 318 -1.48 18.45 7.81
CA GLU A 318 -0.43 18.05 8.75
C GLU A 318 -0.93 18.27 10.19
N PRO A 319 -0.63 17.36 11.12
CA PRO A 319 -0.90 17.62 12.53
C PRO A 319 -0.19 18.91 12.91
N ASP A 320 -0.82 19.73 13.74
CA ASP A 320 -0.15 20.86 14.33
C ASP A 320 1.21 20.39 14.87
N PRO A 321 2.29 21.09 14.58
CA PRO A 321 3.61 20.68 15.04
C PRO A 321 3.52 20.47 16.55
N VAL A 322 3.88 19.26 16.98
CA VAL A 322 3.96 18.95 18.41
C VAL A 322 4.80 20.06 19.02
N ARG A 323 4.18 20.91 19.85
CA ARG A 323 4.92 21.90 20.63
C ARG A 323 5.86 21.09 21.51
N VAL A 324 7.08 20.93 21.05
CA VAL A 324 8.14 20.38 21.91
C VAL A 324 8.19 21.35 23.11
N PRO A 325 7.88 20.88 24.33
CA PRO A 325 7.97 21.76 25.48
C PRO A 325 9.39 22.31 25.50
N PRO A 326 9.57 23.59 25.82
CA PRO A 326 10.89 24.19 25.85
C PRO A 326 11.78 23.29 26.71
N ILE A 327 12.89 22.86 26.16
CA ILE A 327 13.87 22.05 26.89
C ILE A 327 14.18 22.83 28.16
N LYS A 328 13.77 22.30 29.32
CA LYS A 328 14.09 22.94 30.60
C LYS A 328 15.60 23.13 30.62
N ALA A 329 16.03 24.38 30.89
CA ALA A 329 17.44 24.66 30.98
C ALA A 329 18.13 23.58 31.84
N ILE A 330 19.10 22.95 31.24
CA ILE A 330 19.89 21.87 31.80
C ILE A 330 20.62 22.45 33.01
N ASN A 331 20.26 22.09 34.22
CA ASN A 331 20.78 22.65 35.47
C ASN A 331 21.50 21.63 36.30
N THR A 332 21.68 20.42 35.82
CA THR A 332 22.42 19.42 36.57
C THR A 332 23.88 19.27 36.08
N ARG A 333 24.79 18.88 36.97
CA ARG A 333 26.19 18.68 36.61
C ARG A 333 26.39 17.60 35.53
N PHE A 334 25.46 16.66 35.43
CA PHE A 334 25.41 15.63 34.41
C PHE A 334 25.05 16.20 33.04
N ASP A 335 24.12 17.12 33.00
CA ASP A 335 23.66 17.77 31.80
C ASP A 335 24.76 18.66 31.19
N LEU A 336 25.51 19.38 32.04
CA LEU A 336 26.67 20.16 31.62
C LEU A 336 27.80 19.29 31.05
N LEU A 337 27.93 18.03 31.52
CA LEU A 337 28.89 17.06 30.96
C LEU A 337 28.42 16.52 29.59
N ALA A 338 27.12 16.49 29.33
CA ALA A 338 26.58 16.08 28.02
C ALA A 338 26.72 17.18 26.96
N GLU A 339 26.56 18.47 27.37
CA GLU A 339 26.80 19.63 26.49
C GLU A 339 28.28 19.78 26.09
N ASN A 340 29.22 19.42 26.96
CA ASN A 340 30.65 19.46 26.68
C ASN A 340 31.22 18.26 25.94
N ARG A 341 30.40 17.30 25.55
CA ARG A 341 30.80 16.31 24.54
C ARG A 341 30.77 17.00 23.16
N GLU A 342 31.88 17.61 22.81
CA GLU A 342 32.19 17.83 21.42
C GLU A 342 31.97 16.51 20.68
N PHE A 343 31.05 16.50 19.72
CA PHE A 343 30.96 15.40 18.77
C PHE A 343 32.30 15.41 18.03
N GLY A 344 33.23 14.55 18.51
CA GLY A 344 34.48 14.31 17.82
C GLY A 344 34.14 13.91 16.41
N GLU A 345 34.65 14.64 15.45
CA GLU A 345 34.61 14.30 14.03
C GLU A 345 35.13 12.87 13.92
N ILE A 346 34.24 11.97 13.51
CA ILE A 346 34.66 10.61 13.11
C ILE A 346 35.30 10.80 11.73
N SER A 347 36.61 10.87 11.76
CA SER A 347 37.48 10.84 10.56
C SER A 347 37.41 9.45 9.87
#